data_a015c818b7560cd2214b135f0022dba2
#
_entry.id   a015c818b7560cd2214b135f0022dba2
#
_cell.length_a   1.000
_cell.length_b   1.000
_cell.length_c   1.000
_cell.angle_alpha   90.00
_cell.angle_beta   90.00
_cell.angle_gamma   90.00
#
_symmetry.space_group_name_H-M   'P 1'
#
loop_
_entity.id
_entity.type
_entity.pdbx_description
1 polymer ?
#
loop_
_entity_poly.entity_id
_entity_poly.type
_entity_poly.pdbx_seq_one_letter_code
_entity_poly.pdbx_strand_id
1 'polypeptide(L)'
;SPPRVNEGEAPYLYSVCVILLIAGDAVGAMSKGAQRWLDLGIIRFQPSEIAKIAVPLMVARFINRDVCPPSLKNTAIALVLIFMPTLLVAAQPDLGTSILVALSGLFVLFLSGLSWRLIGIAALLLAAFIPILWFFLMHDYQRQRVMMLLDPESDPLGAGYHIIQSKIAIGSGGFGGKGWLHGTQSQLEFLPERHTDFIFAVLAEELGLVGILIPLALRSEARRVGHGCSSRR
;
A
#
# COMPACT_ATOMS: atom_id res chain seq x y z
N SER A 1 21.22 -0.41 24.22
CA SER A 1 21.01 0.43 23.06
C SER A 1 20.01 -0.27 22.15
N PRO A 2 18.92 0.37 21.73
CA PRO A 2 18.09 -0.18 20.68
C PRO A 2 18.97 -0.42 19.46
N PRO A 3 18.74 -1.46 18.67
CA PRO A 3 19.45 -1.65 17.43
C PRO A 3 19.27 -0.35 16.63
N ARG A 4 20.36 0.35 16.36
CA ARG A 4 20.40 1.42 15.38
C ARG A 4 20.24 0.74 14.03
N VAL A 5 19.01 0.30 13.76
CA VAL A 5 18.66 -0.34 12.52
C VAL A 5 18.94 0.69 11.44
N ASN A 6 20.11 0.55 10.88
CA ASN A 6 20.42 0.88 9.51
C ASN A 6 20.38 2.35 9.08
N GLU A 7 20.80 3.29 9.93
CA GLU A 7 21.09 4.64 9.44
C GLU A 7 22.13 4.62 8.29
N GLY A 8 23.04 3.62 8.27
CA GLY A 8 24.01 3.40 7.21
C GLY A 8 23.43 2.80 5.94
N GLU A 9 22.44 1.92 6.04
CA GLU A 9 21.96 1.08 4.93
C GLU A 9 20.80 1.71 4.13
N ALA A 10 20.04 2.65 4.72
CA ALA A 10 18.90 3.27 4.07
C ALA A 10 19.20 3.89 2.67
N PRO A 11 20.31 4.62 2.43
CA PRO A 11 20.58 5.16 1.09
C PRO A 11 20.98 4.06 0.10
N TYR A 12 21.63 3.00 0.55
CA TYR A 12 21.94 1.87 -0.33
C TYR A 12 20.67 1.14 -0.72
N LEU A 13 19.80 0.85 0.24
CA LEU A 13 18.49 0.23 -0.02
C LEU A 13 17.64 1.08 -0.97
N TYR A 14 17.61 2.38 -0.75
CA TYR A 14 16.88 3.33 -1.60
C TYR A 14 17.46 3.37 -3.01
N SER A 15 18.80 3.47 -3.15
CA SER A 15 19.45 3.51 -4.46
C SER A 15 19.25 2.20 -5.24
N VAL A 16 19.39 1.05 -4.58
CA VAL A 16 19.11 -0.26 -5.18
C VAL A 16 17.65 -0.34 -5.62
N CYS A 17 16.72 0.11 -4.78
CA CYS A 17 15.30 0.13 -5.11
C CYS A 17 15.02 0.97 -6.36
N VAL A 18 15.56 2.18 -6.46
CA VAL A 18 15.37 3.06 -7.61
C VAL A 18 15.96 2.43 -8.88
N ILE A 19 17.17 1.86 -8.80
CA ILE A 19 17.79 1.16 -9.93
C ILE A 19 16.92 -0.02 -10.39
N LEU A 20 16.41 -0.81 -9.46
CA LEU A 20 15.53 -1.95 -9.78
C LEU A 20 14.19 -1.50 -10.37
N LEU A 21 13.63 -0.36 -9.94
CA LEU A 21 12.43 0.22 -10.54
C LEU A 21 12.67 0.66 -11.99
N ILE A 22 13.79 1.33 -12.26
CA ILE A 22 14.18 1.73 -13.62
C ILE A 22 14.45 0.49 -14.49
N ALA A 23 15.15 -0.51 -13.96
CA ALA A 23 15.39 -1.77 -14.67
C ALA A 23 14.08 -2.54 -14.94
N GLY A 24 13.14 -2.52 -13.99
CA GLY A 24 11.82 -3.13 -14.14
C GLY A 24 11.00 -2.48 -15.24
N ASP A 25 11.12 -1.17 -15.40
CA ASP A 25 10.46 -0.43 -16.49
C ASP A 25 11.08 -0.74 -17.86
N ALA A 26 12.41 -0.92 -17.90
CA ALA A 26 13.15 -1.15 -19.14
C ALA A 26 13.10 -2.63 -19.62
N VAL A 27 13.13 -3.61 -18.71
CA VAL A 27 13.35 -5.05 -19.01
C VAL A 27 12.25 -5.93 -18.41
N GLY A 28 11.31 -5.38 -17.67
CA GLY A 28 10.30 -6.14 -16.93
C GLY A 28 9.42 -7.04 -17.81
N ALA A 29 9.17 -8.26 -17.34
CA ALA A 29 8.26 -9.19 -17.98
C ALA A 29 6.80 -8.68 -17.90
N MET A 30 6.08 -8.73 -19.02
CA MET A 30 4.66 -8.39 -19.06
C MET A 30 3.83 -9.45 -18.32
N SER A 31 3.26 -9.08 -17.18
CA SER A 31 2.31 -9.91 -16.46
C SER A 31 1.02 -9.15 -16.23
N LYS A 32 -0.13 -9.73 -16.61
CA LYS A 32 -1.47 -9.11 -16.49
C LYS A 32 -1.54 -7.69 -17.11
N GLY A 33 -0.82 -7.44 -18.21
CA GLY A 33 -0.85 -6.17 -18.94
C GLY A 33 0.03 -5.05 -18.38
N ALA A 34 0.94 -5.34 -17.45
CA ALA A 34 1.88 -4.38 -16.91
C ALA A 34 3.27 -5.03 -16.68
N GLN A 35 4.32 -4.26 -16.96
CA GLN A 35 5.71 -4.66 -16.71
C GLN A 35 6.06 -4.36 -15.25
N ARG A 36 5.72 -5.27 -14.32
CA ARG A 36 5.89 -5.03 -12.87
C ARG A 36 6.81 -6.04 -12.20
N TRP A 37 7.04 -7.18 -12.86
CA TRP A 37 7.75 -8.31 -12.27
C TRP A 37 9.11 -8.49 -12.93
N LEU A 38 10.13 -8.52 -12.12
CA LEU A 38 11.45 -9.02 -12.53
C LEU A 38 11.47 -10.51 -12.32
N ASP A 39 11.57 -11.27 -13.43
CA ASP A 39 11.71 -12.70 -13.40
C ASP A 39 13.20 -13.06 -13.33
N LEU A 40 13.64 -13.50 -12.16
CA LEU A 40 15.01 -13.96 -11.90
C LEU A 40 15.17 -15.47 -12.16
N GLY A 41 14.20 -16.09 -12.83
CA GLY A 41 14.19 -17.51 -13.16
C GLY A 41 13.70 -18.41 -12.03
N ILE A 42 14.10 -18.20 -10.79
CA ILE A 42 13.69 -18.98 -9.62
C ILE A 42 12.63 -18.25 -8.82
N ILE A 43 12.72 -16.91 -8.75
CA ILE A 43 11.85 -16.05 -7.93
C ILE A 43 11.35 -14.90 -8.80
N ARG A 44 10.04 -14.70 -8.81
CA ARG A 44 9.44 -13.48 -9.34
C ARG A 44 9.41 -12.41 -8.25
N PHE A 45 10.06 -11.31 -8.53
CA PHE A 45 10.22 -10.23 -7.57
C PHE A 45 9.66 -8.92 -8.11
N GLN A 46 8.89 -8.20 -7.27
CA GLN A 46 8.34 -6.90 -7.61
C GLN A 46 9.12 -5.80 -6.87
N PRO A 47 9.89 -4.95 -7.59
CA PRO A 47 10.71 -3.91 -6.97
C PRO A 47 9.92 -2.89 -6.13
N SER A 48 8.67 -2.62 -6.48
CA SER A 48 7.81 -1.70 -5.74
C SER A 48 7.49 -2.18 -4.30
N GLU A 49 7.63 -3.47 -4.00
CA GLU A 49 7.49 -3.99 -2.63
C GLU A 49 8.61 -3.48 -1.73
N ILE A 50 9.85 -3.39 -2.25
CA ILE A 50 10.95 -2.77 -1.51
C ILE A 50 10.72 -1.27 -1.35
N ALA A 51 10.16 -0.59 -2.34
CA ALA A 51 9.93 0.85 -2.30
C ALA A 51 9.08 1.28 -1.09
N LYS A 52 8.08 0.47 -0.72
CA LYS A 52 7.24 0.73 0.46
C LYS A 52 8.03 0.82 1.78
N ILE A 53 9.18 0.17 1.85
CA ILE A 53 10.05 0.17 3.03
C ILE A 53 11.21 1.16 2.84
N ALA A 54 11.83 1.17 1.65
CA ALA A 54 13.02 1.97 1.36
C ALA A 54 12.74 3.48 1.41
N VAL A 55 11.58 3.91 0.90
CA VAL A 55 11.20 5.33 0.87
C VAL A 55 11.02 5.90 2.28
N PRO A 56 10.17 5.35 3.16
CA PRO A 56 10.03 5.89 4.51
C PRO A 56 11.32 5.83 5.33
N LEU A 57 12.15 4.80 5.17
CA LEU A 57 13.45 4.71 5.83
C LEU A 57 14.41 5.80 5.36
N MET A 58 14.47 6.07 4.05
CA MET A 58 15.32 7.13 3.50
C MET A 58 14.87 8.51 3.95
N VAL A 59 13.57 8.78 3.94
CA VAL A 59 12.98 10.05 4.42
C VAL A 59 13.24 10.23 5.91
N ALA A 60 13.01 9.20 6.73
CA ALA A 60 13.27 9.24 8.17
C ALA A 60 14.75 9.55 8.45
N ARG A 61 15.67 8.87 7.74
CA ARG A 61 17.10 9.14 7.87
C ARG A 61 17.47 10.57 7.47
N PHE A 62 16.92 11.06 6.34
CA PHE A 62 17.22 12.39 5.83
C PHE A 62 16.80 13.46 6.84
N ILE A 63 15.61 13.32 7.42
CA ILE A 63 15.07 14.28 8.39
C ILE A 63 15.78 14.19 9.74
N ASN A 64 16.19 12.99 10.17
CA ASN A 64 16.86 12.78 11.47
C ASN A 64 18.24 13.50 11.58
N ARG A 65 18.78 13.98 10.46
CA ARG A 65 20.05 14.74 10.45
C ARG A 65 19.91 16.18 10.92
N ASP A 66 18.68 16.70 10.88
CA ASP A 66 18.41 18.11 11.19
C ASP A 66 17.49 18.26 12.40
N VAL A 67 17.42 19.48 12.92
CA VAL A 67 16.54 19.82 14.02
C VAL A 67 15.08 19.86 13.51
N CYS A 68 14.18 19.11 14.15
CA CYS A 68 12.75 19.18 13.86
C CYS A 68 12.15 20.50 14.42
N PRO A 69 11.26 21.17 13.68
CA PRO A 69 10.66 20.84 12.40
C PRO A 69 11.60 21.09 11.19
N PRO A 70 11.48 20.32 10.11
CA PRO A 70 12.35 20.47 8.96
C PRO A 70 12.15 21.81 8.26
N SER A 71 13.24 22.39 7.76
CA SER A 71 13.20 23.63 6.97
C SER A 71 12.45 23.38 5.64
N LEU A 72 11.94 24.45 5.01
CA LEU A 72 11.28 24.37 3.70
C LEU A 72 12.16 23.68 2.65
N LYS A 73 13.47 23.93 2.71
CA LYS A 73 14.46 23.34 1.81
C LYS A 73 14.53 21.82 2.00
N ASN A 74 14.59 21.37 3.25
CA ASN A 74 14.67 19.94 3.58
C ASN A 74 13.34 19.24 3.33
N THR A 75 12.22 19.91 3.54
CA THR A 75 10.89 19.44 3.14
C THR A 75 10.81 19.21 1.63
N ALA A 76 11.30 20.15 0.82
CA ALA A 76 11.32 20.01 -0.65
C ALA A 76 12.19 18.83 -1.10
N ILE A 77 13.38 18.65 -0.51
CA ILE A 77 14.24 17.49 -0.81
C ILE A 77 13.57 16.18 -0.41
N ALA A 78 12.94 16.13 0.76
CA ALA A 78 12.18 14.95 1.21
C ALA A 78 11.02 14.61 0.26
N LEU A 79 10.30 15.62 -0.25
CA LEU A 79 9.26 15.42 -1.26
C LEU A 79 9.83 14.86 -2.56
N VAL A 80 10.99 15.32 -3.03
CA VAL A 80 11.65 14.74 -4.20
C VAL A 80 12.02 13.27 -3.97
N LEU A 81 12.55 12.92 -2.78
CA LEU A 81 12.87 11.55 -2.41
C LEU A 81 11.62 10.64 -2.35
N ILE A 82 10.46 11.19 -2.03
CA ILE A 82 9.19 10.45 -2.02
C ILE A 82 8.64 10.31 -3.45
N PHE A 83 8.52 11.43 -4.16
CA PHE A 83 7.81 11.44 -5.44
C PHE A 83 8.58 10.80 -6.60
N MET A 84 9.92 10.82 -6.58
CA MET A 84 10.72 10.20 -7.63
C MET A 84 10.42 8.69 -7.77
N PRO A 85 10.55 7.83 -6.72
CA PRO A 85 10.18 6.42 -6.84
C PRO A 85 8.66 6.23 -7.02
N THR A 86 7.84 7.09 -6.44
CA THR A 86 6.38 7.04 -6.61
C THR A 86 5.98 7.19 -8.08
N LEU A 87 6.58 8.14 -8.80
CA LEU A 87 6.31 8.37 -10.22
C LEU A 87 6.82 7.21 -11.09
N LEU A 88 7.97 6.61 -10.75
CA LEU A 88 8.46 5.42 -11.44
C LEU A 88 7.47 4.24 -11.28
N VAL A 89 6.93 4.02 -10.09
CA VAL A 89 5.91 2.98 -9.86
C VAL A 89 4.60 3.31 -10.58
N ALA A 90 4.21 4.59 -10.63
CA ALA A 90 3.01 5.03 -11.36
C ALA A 90 3.15 4.83 -12.87
N ALA A 91 4.36 5.01 -13.43
CA ALA A 91 4.67 4.75 -14.83
C ALA A 91 4.52 3.25 -15.19
N GLN A 92 4.71 2.34 -14.22
CA GLN A 92 4.48 0.89 -14.34
C GLN A 92 3.00 0.49 -14.23
N PRO A 93 2.05 1.30 -14.62
CA PRO A 93 0.61 1.37 -14.34
C PRO A 93 0.15 0.69 -13.04
N ASP A 94 0.87 0.92 -11.94
CA ASP A 94 0.53 0.42 -10.60
C ASP A 94 0.18 1.57 -9.65
N LEU A 95 -1.00 2.16 -9.86
CA LEU A 95 -1.48 3.28 -9.04
C LEU A 95 -1.66 2.91 -7.57
N GLY A 96 -2.12 1.69 -7.27
CA GLY A 96 -2.34 1.26 -5.91
C GLY A 96 -1.05 1.29 -5.08
N THR A 97 0.01 0.66 -5.61
CA THR A 97 1.30 0.63 -4.95
C THR A 97 1.98 2.00 -4.93
N SER A 98 1.84 2.81 -6.01
CA SER A 98 2.40 4.16 -6.04
C SER A 98 1.81 5.06 -4.96
N ILE A 99 0.48 5.01 -4.74
CA ILE A 99 -0.19 5.74 -3.66
C ILE A 99 0.31 5.27 -2.29
N LEU A 100 0.47 3.95 -2.08
CA LEU A 100 0.98 3.42 -0.81
C LEU A 100 2.43 3.88 -0.53
N VAL A 101 3.29 3.90 -1.56
CA VAL A 101 4.66 4.40 -1.44
C VAL A 101 4.66 5.89 -1.09
N ALA A 102 3.86 6.70 -1.80
CA ALA A 102 3.73 8.12 -1.51
C ALA A 102 3.24 8.37 -0.08
N LEU A 103 2.16 7.71 0.32
CA LEU A 103 1.59 7.86 1.66
C LEU A 103 2.55 7.43 2.77
N SER A 104 3.32 6.35 2.56
CA SER A 104 4.31 5.90 3.56
C SER A 104 5.39 6.96 3.83
N GLY A 105 5.93 7.58 2.77
CA GLY A 105 6.90 8.66 2.88
C GLY A 105 6.31 9.96 3.45
N LEU A 106 5.12 10.36 2.98
CA LEU A 106 4.42 11.54 3.47
C LEU A 106 4.03 11.40 4.94
N PHE A 107 3.70 10.20 5.40
CA PHE A 107 3.40 9.94 6.80
C PHE A 107 4.63 10.17 7.70
N VAL A 108 5.82 9.75 7.27
CA VAL A 108 7.07 10.05 7.99
C VAL A 108 7.33 11.55 8.04
N LEU A 109 7.13 12.23 6.92
CA LEU A 109 7.29 13.69 6.83
C LEU A 109 6.28 14.42 7.73
N PHE A 110 5.05 13.97 7.81
CA PHE A 110 4.03 14.47 8.73
C PHE A 110 4.45 14.31 10.19
N LEU A 111 4.94 13.12 10.57
CA LEU A 111 5.40 12.85 11.95
C LEU A 111 6.65 13.65 12.34
N SER A 112 7.42 14.16 11.39
CA SER A 112 8.58 15.02 11.65
C SER A 112 8.22 16.43 12.12
N GLY A 113 6.94 16.74 12.25
CA GLY A 113 6.47 18.05 12.75
C GLY A 113 6.26 19.10 11.65
N LEU A 114 5.79 18.68 10.47
CA LEU A 114 5.45 19.58 9.38
C LEU A 114 4.45 20.66 9.85
N SER A 115 4.65 21.89 9.45
CA SER A 115 3.74 22.97 9.83
C SER A 115 2.33 22.76 9.25
N TRP A 116 1.29 23.03 10.04
CA TRP A 116 -0.10 22.91 9.60
C TRP A 116 -0.43 23.75 8.36
N ARG A 117 0.30 24.85 8.15
CA ARG A 117 0.16 25.69 6.94
C ARG A 117 0.58 24.94 5.69
N LEU A 118 1.71 24.20 5.73
CA LEU A 118 2.18 23.40 4.60
C LEU A 118 1.24 22.23 4.33
N ILE A 119 0.71 21.60 5.37
CA ILE A 119 -0.29 20.53 5.24
C ILE A 119 -1.56 21.08 4.57
N GLY A 120 -2.03 22.25 5.00
CA GLY A 120 -3.20 22.90 4.39
C GLY A 120 -2.98 23.25 2.91
N ILE A 121 -1.83 23.81 2.57
CA ILE A 121 -1.47 24.10 1.18
C ILE A 121 -1.39 22.80 0.34
N ALA A 122 -0.75 21.76 0.87
CA ALA A 122 -0.66 20.48 0.18
C ALA A 122 -2.04 19.85 -0.04
N ALA A 123 -2.91 19.88 0.96
CA ALA A 123 -4.29 19.40 0.86
C ALA A 123 -5.10 20.19 -0.19
N LEU A 124 -4.95 21.52 -0.22
CA LEU A 124 -5.60 22.36 -1.21
C LEU A 124 -5.12 22.06 -2.64
N LEU A 125 -3.79 21.91 -2.82
CA LEU A 125 -3.22 21.54 -4.12
C LEU A 125 -3.67 20.17 -4.56
N LEU A 126 -3.73 19.20 -3.63
CA LEU A 126 -4.23 17.86 -3.94
C LEU A 126 -5.71 17.90 -4.34
N ALA A 127 -6.54 18.63 -3.61
CA ALA A 127 -7.96 18.80 -3.92
C ALA A 127 -8.18 19.46 -5.30
N ALA A 128 -7.33 20.43 -5.66
CA ALA A 128 -7.36 21.05 -6.99
C ALA A 128 -6.84 20.10 -8.08
N PHE A 129 -5.90 19.21 -7.74
CA PHE A 129 -5.32 18.27 -8.69
C PHE A 129 -6.21 17.05 -8.98
N ILE A 130 -7.06 16.63 -8.02
CA ILE A 130 -7.97 15.48 -8.18
C ILE A 130 -8.85 15.60 -9.44
N PRO A 131 -9.54 16.73 -9.72
CA PRO A 131 -10.31 16.87 -10.94
C PRO A 131 -9.45 16.78 -12.22
N ILE A 132 -8.26 17.38 -12.20
CA ILE A 132 -7.32 17.33 -13.31
C ILE A 132 -6.89 15.88 -13.57
N LEU A 133 -6.56 15.16 -12.51
CA LEU A 133 -6.20 13.74 -12.57
C LEU A 133 -7.36 12.93 -13.19
N TRP A 134 -8.58 13.15 -12.72
CA TRP A 134 -9.76 12.42 -13.15
C TRP A 134 -10.07 12.62 -14.63
N PHE A 135 -10.07 13.88 -15.12
CA PHE A 135 -10.49 14.19 -16.47
C PHE A 135 -9.39 14.04 -17.52
N PHE A 136 -8.13 14.25 -17.15
CA PHE A 136 -7.04 14.37 -18.14
C PHE A 136 -5.95 13.29 -18.02
N LEU A 137 -5.66 12.78 -16.81
CA LEU A 137 -4.52 11.90 -16.60
C LEU A 137 -4.90 10.43 -16.41
N MET A 138 -6.09 10.14 -15.89
CA MET A 138 -6.50 8.75 -15.64
C MET A 138 -6.93 8.05 -16.92
N HIS A 139 -6.39 6.85 -17.14
CA HIS A 139 -6.82 5.94 -18.20
C HIS A 139 -8.18 5.31 -17.86
N ASP A 140 -8.94 4.90 -18.87
CA ASP A 140 -10.30 4.38 -18.68
C ASP A 140 -10.36 3.17 -17.74
N TYR A 141 -9.37 2.26 -17.78
CA TYR A 141 -9.30 1.13 -16.85
C TYR A 141 -9.11 1.56 -15.40
N GLN A 142 -8.44 2.69 -15.14
CA GLN A 142 -8.23 3.23 -13.80
C GLN A 142 -9.50 3.87 -13.25
N ARG A 143 -10.22 4.62 -14.13
CA ARG A 143 -11.53 5.18 -13.79
C ARG A 143 -12.53 4.07 -13.49
N GLN A 144 -12.56 3.01 -14.31
CA GLN A 144 -13.40 1.85 -14.04
C GLN A 144 -13.14 1.22 -12.69
N ARG A 145 -11.86 1.09 -12.26
CA ARG A 145 -11.53 0.57 -10.93
C ARG A 145 -12.04 1.46 -9.80
N VAL A 146 -11.94 2.80 -9.96
CA VAL A 146 -12.47 3.73 -8.95
C VAL A 146 -13.99 3.69 -8.92
N MET A 147 -14.65 3.68 -10.08
CA MET A 147 -16.12 3.55 -10.14
C MET A 147 -16.60 2.24 -9.55
N MET A 148 -15.90 1.13 -9.85
CA MET A 148 -16.19 -0.18 -9.29
C MET A 148 -16.04 -0.25 -7.77
N LEU A 149 -15.10 0.53 -7.20
CA LEU A 149 -14.94 0.63 -5.75
C LEU A 149 -16.11 1.38 -5.09
N LEU A 150 -16.65 2.39 -5.79
CA LEU A 150 -17.76 3.22 -5.29
C LEU A 150 -19.11 2.56 -5.53
N ASP A 151 -19.29 1.94 -6.68
CA ASP A 151 -20.52 1.24 -7.08
C ASP A 151 -20.21 -0.10 -7.75
N PRO A 152 -19.99 -1.16 -6.95
CA PRO A 152 -19.74 -2.51 -7.48
C PRO A 152 -20.95 -3.12 -8.19
N GLU A 153 -22.14 -2.60 -7.94
CA GLU A 153 -23.40 -3.12 -8.51
C GLU A 153 -23.62 -2.67 -9.95
N SER A 154 -22.84 -1.70 -10.44
CA SER A 154 -22.90 -1.23 -11.83
C SER A 154 -22.44 -2.28 -12.84
N ASP A 155 -21.56 -3.23 -12.44
CA ASP A 155 -21.13 -4.36 -13.27
C ASP A 155 -21.08 -5.66 -12.44
N PRO A 156 -22.25 -6.25 -12.13
CA PRO A 156 -22.34 -7.38 -11.22
C PRO A 156 -21.80 -8.70 -11.78
N LEU A 157 -21.60 -8.81 -13.10
CA LEU A 157 -21.07 -10.01 -13.75
C LEU A 157 -19.61 -9.86 -14.20
N GLY A 158 -19.08 -8.63 -14.17
CA GLY A 158 -17.68 -8.32 -14.54
C GLY A 158 -16.80 -8.10 -13.32
N ALA A 159 -16.09 -6.97 -13.31
CA ALA A 159 -15.12 -6.65 -12.27
C ALA A 159 -15.76 -6.44 -10.88
N GLY A 160 -17.05 -6.06 -10.80
CA GLY A 160 -17.80 -5.94 -9.55
C GLY A 160 -18.14 -7.27 -8.90
N TYR A 161 -18.19 -8.37 -9.69
CA TYR A 161 -18.55 -9.71 -9.22
C TYR A 161 -17.76 -10.13 -7.99
N HIS A 162 -16.44 -9.97 -8.02
CA HIS A 162 -15.55 -10.40 -6.93
C HIS A 162 -15.77 -9.62 -5.63
N ILE A 163 -16.08 -8.32 -5.75
CA ILE A 163 -16.38 -7.47 -4.58
C ILE A 163 -17.74 -7.89 -3.98
N ILE A 164 -18.72 -8.13 -4.83
CA ILE A 164 -20.06 -8.59 -4.40
C ILE A 164 -19.96 -9.96 -3.72
N GLN A 165 -19.26 -10.92 -4.32
CA GLN A 165 -19.06 -12.24 -3.73
C GLN A 165 -18.30 -12.19 -2.41
N SER A 166 -17.30 -11.31 -2.28
CA SER A 166 -16.61 -11.12 -1.01
C SER A 166 -17.50 -10.54 0.09
N LYS A 167 -18.37 -9.59 -0.25
CA LYS A 167 -19.38 -9.05 0.68
C LYS A 167 -20.35 -10.13 1.13
N ILE A 168 -20.83 -10.98 0.20
CA ILE A 168 -21.70 -12.12 0.49
C ILE A 168 -21.00 -13.13 1.40
N ALA A 169 -19.73 -13.46 1.12
CA ALA A 169 -18.94 -14.36 1.95
C ALA A 169 -18.82 -13.84 3.39
N ILE A 170 -18.42 -12.57 3.56
CA ILE A 170 -18.30 -11.92 4.88
C ILE A 170 -19.65 -11.92 5.61
N GLY A 171 -20.73 -11.52 4.92
CA GLY A 171 -22.06 -11.45 5.51
C GLY A 171 -22.63 -12.83 5.89
N SER A 172 -22.31 -13.86 5.11
CA SER A 172 -22.81 -15.22 5.35
C SER A 172 -22.14 -15.94 6.52
N GLY A 173 -20.97 -15.48 6.96
CA GLY A 173 -20.24 -16.07 8.10
C GLY A 173 -20.87 -15.79 9.46
N GLY A 174 -21.60 -14.67 9.62
CA GLY A 174 -22.24 -14.31 10.90
C GLY A 174 -21.26 -14.22 12.08
N PHE A 175 -21.73 -14.59 13.27
CA PHE A 175 -20.90 -14.53 14.49
C PHE A 175 -19.88 -15.67 14.61
N GLY A 176 -20.28 -16.90 14.34
CA GLY A 176 -19.49 -18.12 14.58
C GLY A 176 -18.86 -18.74 13.34
N GLY A 177 -19.19 -18.21 12.16
CA GLY A 177 -18.75 -18.79 10.90
C GLY A 177 -19.53 -20.05 10.49
N LYS A 178 -19.28 -20.51 9.26
CA LYS A 178 -19.85 -21.77 8.73
C LYS A 178 -19.05 -23.01 9.15
N GLY A 179 -17.89 -22.81 9.75
CA GLY A 179 -16.95 -23.86 10.12
C GLY A 179 -15.76 -23.94 9.15
N TRP A 180 -14.66 -24.48 9.64
CA TRP A 180 -13.43 -24.66 8.87
C TRP A 180 -13.68 -25.53 7.63
N LEU A 181 -13.28 -25.05 6.46
CA LEU A 181 -13.48 -25.71 5.16
C LEU A 181 -14.96 -25.87 4.73
N HIS A 182 -15.91 -25.22 5.40
CA HIS A 182 -17.34 -25.26 5.05
C HIS A 182 -17.82 -23.95 4.39
N GLY A 183 -16.90 -23.05 4.02
CA GLY A 183 -17.21 -21.83 3.29
C GLY A 183 -17.72 -22.14 1.88
N THR A 184 -18.97 -21.81 1.58
CA THR A 184 -19.57 -22.09 0.28
C THR A 184 -18.97 -21.22 -0.82
N GLN A 185 -18.70 -19.95 -0.54
CA GLN A 185 -18.13 -19.02 -1.52
C GLN A 185 -16.65 -19.33 -1.84
N SER A 186 -15.90 -19.76 -0.83
CA SER A 186 -14.49 -20.11 -0.97
C SER A 186 -14.29 -21.49 -1.63
N GLN A 187 -15.13 -22.47 -1.31
CA GLN A 187 -14.98 -23.86 -1.82
C GLN A 187 -15.52 -24.03 -3.24
N LEU A 188 -16.58 -23.31 -3.62
CA LEU A 188 -17.17 -23.37 -4.96
C LEU A 188 -16.45 -22.46 -5.99
N GLU A 189 -15.28 -21.91 -5.61
CA GLU A 189 -14.43 -21.08 -6.48
C GLU A 189 -15.12 -19.81 -7.02
N PHE A 190 -16.15 -19.32 -6.31
CA PHE A 190 -16.77 -18.02 -6.64
C PHE A 190 -15.84 -16.84 -6.33
N LEU A 191 -14.82 -17.05 -5.45
CA LEU A 191 -13.80 -16.08 -5.12
C LEU A 191 -12.47 -16.47 -5.79
N PRO A 192 -12.07 -15.83 -6.90
CA PRO A 192 -10.73 -15.98 -7.43
C PRO A 192 -9.73 -15.35 -6.45
N GLU A 193 -8.47 -15.76 -6.50
CA GLU A 193 -7.40 -15.24 -5.63
C GLU A 193 -7.75 -15.35 -4.12
N ARG A 194 -8.49 -16.39 -3.73
CA ARG A 194 -8.95 -16.66 -2.34
C ARG A 194 -7.81 -16.76 -1.33
N HIS A 195 -6.61 -17.09 -1.80
CA HIS A 195 -5.42 -17.26 -0.94
C HIS A 195 -4.61 -15.97 -0.78
N THR A 196 -4.94 -14.91 -1.51
CA THR A 196 -4.22 -13.63 -1.51
C THR A 196 -5.16 -12.47 -1.21
N ASP A 197 -5.84 -11.95 -2.22
CA ASP A 197 -6.61 -10.70 -2.11
C ASP A 197 -7.88 -10.85 -1.26
N PHE A 198 -8.51 -12.02 -1.28
CA PHE A 198 -9.78 -12.28 -0.59
C PHE A 198 -9.66 -13.20 0.63
N ILE A 199 -8.44 -13.41 1.16
CA ILE A 199 -8.23 -14.27 2.35
C ILE A 199 -9.06 -13.82 3.55
N PHE A 200 -9.28 -12.52 3.71
CA PHE A 200 -10.09 -11.97 4.79
C PHE A 200 -11.57 -12.36 4.64
N ALA A 201 -12.09 -12.39 3.42
CA ALA A 201 -13.46 -12.82 3.14
C ALA A 201 -13.65 -14.32 3.46
N VAL A 202 -12.65 -15.14 3.14
CA VAL A 202 -12.64 -16.58 3.47
C VAL A 202 -12.63 -16.79 4.99
N LEU A 203 -11.75 -16.09 5.71
CA LEU A 203 -11.70 -16.15 7.18
C LEU A 203 -13.03 -15.71 7.81
N ALA A 204 -13.64 -14.66 7.25
CA ALA A 204 -14.92 -14.16 7.73
C ALA A 204 -16.06 -15.17 7.47
N GLU A 205 -16.06 -15.86 6.34
CA GLU A 205 -17.05 -16.87 6.02
C GLU A 205 -16.91 -18.11 6.90
N GLU A 206 -15.67 -18.62 7.08
CA GLU A 206 -15.43 -19.88 7.79
C GLU A 206 -15.47 -19.72 9.32
N LEU A 207 -14.87 -18.67 9.86
CA LEU A 207 -14.71 -18.45 11.30
C LEU A 207 -15.60 -17.32 11.86
N GLY A 208 -16.33 -16.63 10.99
CA GLY A 208 -17.22 -15.54 11.37
C GLY A 208 -16.52 -14.34 12.00
N LEU A 209 -17.26 -13.58 12.78
CA LEU A 209 -16.74 -12.41 13.49
C LEU A 209 -15.60 -12.76 14.44
N VAL A 210 -15.64 -13.92 15.09
CA VAL A 210 -14.60 -14.39 16.00
C VAL A 210 -13.28 -14.57 15.26
N GLY A 211 -13.33 -15.19 14.06
CA GLY A 211 -12.15 -15.36 13.21
C GLY A 211 -11.53 -14.07 12.73
N ILE A 212 -12.33 -13.00 12.56
CA ILE A 212 -11.87 -11.67 12.22
C ILE A 212 -11.20 -10.97 13.41
N LEU A 213 -11.78 -11.11 14.60
CA LEU A 213 -11.27 -10.46 15.81
C LEU A 213 -9.89 -10.98 16.24
N ILE A 214 -9.61 -12.27 16.00
CA ILE A 214 -8.30 -12.86 16.36
C ILE A 214 -7.13 -12.16 15.63
N PRO A 215 -7.08 -12.06 14.29
CA PRO A 215 -6.01 -11.33 13.59
C PRO A 215 -5.94 -9.86 13.98
N LEU A 216 -7.08 -9.20 14.21
CA LEU A 216 -7.13 -7.82 14.66
C LEU A 216 -6.55 -7.65 16.07
N ALA A 217 -6.86 -8.56 16.99
CA ALA A 217 -6.30 -8.56 18.33
C ALA A 217 -4.78 -8.81 18.30
N LEU A 218 -4.32 -9.81 17.56
CA LEU A 218 -2.88 -10.07 17.38
C LEU A 218 -2.14 -8.87 16.79
N ARG A 219 -2.75 -8.20 15.82
CA ARG A 219 -2.17 -6.98 15.23
C ARG A 219 -2.12 -5.83 16.23
N SER A 220 -3.13 -5.69 17.11
CA SER A 220 -3.15 -4.66 18.15
C SER A 220 -2.09 -4.89 19.23
N GLU A 221 -1.87 -6.16 19.61
CA GLU A 221 -0.81 -6.54 20.56
C GLU A 221 0.60 -6.29 20.00
N ALA A 222 0.84 -6.64 18.73
CA ALA A 222 2.13 -6.34 18.08
C ALA A 222 2.45 -4.84 18.12
N ARG A 223 1.44 -3.98 18.03
CA ARG A 223 1.59 -2.53 18.17
C ARG A 223 1.96 -2.11 19.59
N ARG A 224 1.40 -2.74 20.64
CA ARG A 224 1.70 -2.43 22.05
C ARG A 224 3.11 -2.83 22.43
N VAL A 225 3.60 -3.96 21.95
CA VAL A 225 4.98 -4.41 22.19
C VAL A 225 5.99 -3.42 21.60
N GLY A 226 5.71 -2.84 20.42
CA GLY A 226 6.54 -1.80 19.82
C GLY A 226 6.62 -0.52 20.67
N HIS A 227 5.53 -0.11 21.33
CA HIS A 227 5.51 1.06 22.22
C HIS A 227 6.14 0.80 23.60
N GLY A 228 6.05 -0.42 24.14
CA GLY A 228 6.64 -0.77 25.41
C GLY A 228 8.18 -0.68 25.43
N CYS A 229 8.81 -0.81 24.27
CA CYS A 229 10.28 -0.66 24.15
C CYS A 229 10.74 0.80 24.13
N SER A 230 9.86 1.76 23.81
CA SER A 230 10.17 3.20 23.74
C SER A 230 9.98 3.92 25.07
N SER A 231 9.18 3.37 26.00
CA SER A 231 8.80 4.05 27.26
C SER A 231 9.76 3.81 28.43
N ARG A 232 10.86 3.08 28.24
CA ARG A 232 11.90 2.90 29.26
C ARG A 232 13.14 3.74 28.96
N ARG A 233 12.98 5.04 28.98
CA ARG A 233 14.07 6.02 29.12
C ARG A 233 13.64 7.18 30.01
#